data_53c31573fff9466a881df8772dba05fd
#
_entry.id   53c31573fff9466a881df8772dba05fd
#
_cell.length_a   1.000
_cell.length_b   1.000
_cell.length_c   1.000
_cell.angle_alpha   90.00
_cell.angle_beta   90.00
_cell.angle_gamma   90.00
#
_symmetry.space_group_name_H-M   'P 1'
#
loop_
_entity.id
_entity.type
_entity.pdbx_description
1 polymer ?
#
loop_
_entity_poly.entity_id
_entity_poly.type
_entity_poly.pdbx_seq_one_letter_code
_entity_poly.pdbx_strand_id
1 'polypeptide(L)'
;MLRLASAAVLAAAGVTFPHATAVIVTGKRSMTLRVEVASTDAQRAQGLMNRRFLAPNAGMVFLFARPTRAQFWMKDTLIPLSIAFYDRRGRILRILDMAPCRADPCRVYDAGVAYRGALEVNRGAFVRWGVRRGSIMRLRR
;
A
#
# COMPACT_ATOMS: atom_id res chain seq x y z
N MET A 1 11.23 -45.13 29.97
CA MET A 1 11.77 -44.23 28.91
C MET A 1 10.67 -43.29 28.49
N LEU A 2 10.76 -42.04 28.90
CA LEU A 2 9.86 -40.99 28.44
C LEU A 2 10.33 -40.50 27.04
N ARG A 3 9.49 -40.70 26.01
CA ARG A 3 9.71 -40.08 24.73
C ARG A 3 9.14 -38.66 24.79
N LEU A 4 10.00 -37.67 24.83
CA LEU A 4 9.61 -36.30 24.63
C LEU A 4 9.20 -36.15 23.16
N ALA A 5 7.91 -36.01 22.92
CA ALA A 5 7.40 -35.59 21.63
C ALA A 5 7.80 -34.12 21.45
N SER A 6 8.78 -33.86 20.56
CA SER A 6 9.03 -32.52 20.08
C SER A 6 7.80 -32.05 19.30
N ALA A 7 7.01 -31.20 19.92
CA ALA A 7 6.00 -30.46 19.20
C ALA A 7 6.76 -29.50 18.24
N ALA A 8 6.80 -29.84 16.96
CA ALA A 8 7.22 -28.88 15.95
C ALA A 8 6.22 -27.75 15.93
N VAL A 9 6.61 -26.58 16.44
CA VAL A 9 5.85 -25.35 16.24
C VAL A 9 5.97 -25.02 14.77
N LEU A 10 4.94 -25.37 14.00
CA LEU A 10 4.78 -24.83 12.64
C LEU A 10 4.57 -23.32 12.79
N ALA A 11 5.64 -22.56 12.52
CA ALA A 11 5.49 -21.12 12.34
C ALA A 11 4.53 -20.92 11.16
N ALA A 12 3.40 -20.24 11.40
CA ALA A 12 2.50 -19.86 10.32
C ALA A 12 3.31 -19.07 9.30
N ALA A 13 3.31 -19.50 8.02
CA ALA A 13 3.95 -18.77 6.96
C ALA A 13 3.34 -17.36 6.91
N GLY A 14 4.16 -16.33 7.11
CA GLY A 14 3.73 -14.94 7.01
C GLY A 14 3.27 -14.61 5.59
N VAL A 15 2.44 -13.58 5.45
CA VAL A 15 2.02 -13.06 4.14
C VAL A 15 3.24 -12.51 3.41
N THR A 16 3.44 -12.93 2.17
CA THR A 16 4.49 -12.44 1.29
C THR A 16 3.90 -11.62 0.14
N PHE A 17 4.70 -10.73 -0.43
CA PHE A 17 4.27 -9.82 -1.49
C PHE A 17 5.19 -9.93 -2.69
N PRO A 18 4.65 -10.14 -3.90
CA PRO A 18 5.43 -10.00 -5.12
C PRO A 18 5.95 -8.56 -5.25
N HIS A 19 7.08 -8.40 -5.94
CA HIS A 19 7.65 -7.09 -6.24
C HIS A 19 7.35 -6.68 -7.68
N ALA A 20 7.28 -5.38 -7.88
CA ALA A 20 7.09 -4.78 -9.20
C ALA A 20 7.75 -3.40 -9.23
N THR A 21 7.74 -2.78 -10.39
CA THR A 21 8.16 -1.40 -10.58
C THR A 21 6.94 -0.55 -10.89
N ALA A 22 6.75 0.52 -10.13
CA ALA A 22 5.74 1.53 -10.44
C ALA A 22 6.41 2.75 -11.05
N VAL A 23 5.86 3.26 -12.14
CA VAL A 23 6.30 4.50 -12.77
C VAL A 23 5.17 5.50 -12.71
N ILE A 24 5.43 6.67 -12.14
CA ILE A 24 4.45 7.75 -12.06
C ILE A 24 4.90 8.87 -12.98
N VAL A 25 4.03 9.25 -13.90
CA VAL A 25 4.28 10.33 -14.86
C VAL A 25 3.45 11.55 -14.48
N THR A 26 4.10 12.67 -14.30
CA THR A 26 3.48 13.97 -14.05
C THR A 26 4.07 15.00 -14.99
N GLY A 27 3.29 15.45 -15.97
CA GLY A 27 3.79 16.33 -17.02
C GLY A 27 4.97 15.67 -17.74
N LYS A 28 6.12 16.35 -17.73
CA LYS A 28 7.36 15.85 -18.35
C LYS A 28 8.24 15.05 -17.39
N ARG A 29 7.84 14.92 -16.12
CA ARG A 29 8.59 14.21 -15.10
C ARG A 29 8.10 12.78 -14.97
N SER A 30 9.00 11.88 -14.62
CA SER A 30 8.65 10.52 -14.20
C SER A 30 9.40 10.14 -12.94
N MET A 31 8.74 9.36 -12.09
CA MET A 31 9.31 8.81 -10.87
C MET A 31 9.17 7.30 -10.90
N THR A 32 10.26 6.59 -10.62
CA THR A 32 10.27 5.13 -10.59
C THR A 32 10.39 4.66 -9.15
N LEU A 33 9.51 3.74 -8.77
CA LEU A 33 9.44 3.17 -7.43
C LEU A 33 9.58 1.65 -7.47
N ARG A 34 10.22 1.10 -6.46
CA ARG A 34 10.12 -0.33 -6.17
C ARG A 34 8.90 -0.54 -5.27
N VAL A 35 7.99 -1.39 -5.70
CA VAL A 35 6.77 -1.63 -4.94
C VAL A 35 6.57 -3.10 -4.66
N GLU A 36 5.93 -3.38 -3.53
CA GLU A 36 5.32 -4.65 -3.24
C GLU A 36 3.88 -4.61 -3.73
N VAL A 37 3.34 -5.76 -4.16
CA VAL A 37 2.00 -5.84 -4.73
C VAL A 37 1.09 -6.63 -3.81
N ALA A 38 0.03 -6.01 -3.33
CA ALA A 38 -1.03 -6.61 -2.54
C ALA A 38 -2.25 -6.84 -3.42
N SER A 39 -2.46 -8.08 -3.87
CA SER A 39 -3.54 -8.44 -4.79
C SER A 39 -4.48 -9.52 -4.27
N THR A 40 -4.16 -10.15 -3.14
CA THR A 40 -5.06 -11.09 -2.44
C THR A 40 -5.71 -10.40 -1.25
N ASP A 41 -6.81 -10.97 -0.76
CA ASP A 41 -7.47 -10.45 0.45
C ASP A 41 -6.51 -10.41 1.65
N ALA A 42 -5.72 -11.46 1.85
CA ALA A 42 -4.74 -11.53 2.94
C ALA A 42 -3.64 -10.48 2.78
N GLN A 43 -3.12 -10.26 1.57
CA GLN A 43 -2.11 -9.25 1.29
C GLN A 43 -2.68 -7.84 1.52
N ARG A 44 -3.88 -7.55 1.02
CA ARG A 44 -4.51 -6.24 1.24
C ARG A 44 -4.82 -5.98 2.71
N ALA A 45 -5.22 -6.99 3.45
CA ALA A 45 -5.46 -6.87 4.89
C ALA A 45 -4.17 -6.61 5.67
N GLN A 46 -3.08 -7.28 5.33
CA GLN A 46 -1.77 -7.08 5.97
C GLN A 46 -1.19 -5.72 5.63
N GLY A 47 -1.17 -5.35 4.35
CA GLY A 47 -0.54 -4.11 3.90
C GLY A 47 0.84 -3.90 4.49
N LEU A 48 1.14 -2.69 4.92
CA LEU A 48 2.40 -2.29 5.55
C LEU A 48 2.39 -2.42 7.09
N MET A 49 1.47 -3.20 7.65
CA MET A 49 1.40 -3.41 9.10
C MET A 49 2.74 -3.87 9.68
N ASN A 50 3.05 -3.37 10.89
CA ASN A 50 4.21 -3.73 11.70
C ASN A 50 5.58 -3.38 11.10
N ARG A 51 5.62 -2.59 10.04
CA ARG A 51 6.89 -2.10 9.49
C ARG A 51 7.31 -0.81 10.16
N ARG A 52 8.60 -0.72 10.47
CA ARG A 52 9.20 0.46 11.11
C ARG A 52 9.87 1.39 10.11
N PHE A 53 10.04 0.92 8.86
CA PHE A 53 10.75 1.64 7.83
C PHE A 53 10.21 1.28 6.45
N LEU A 54 10.14 2.27 5.58
CA LEU A 54 9.87 2.13 4.15
C LEU A 54 10.90 2.99 3.41
N ALA A 55 11.65 2.38 2.49
CA ALA A 55 12.67 3.10 1.73
C ALA A 55 12.05 4.30 0.98
N PRO A 56 12.82 5.41 0.78
CA PRO A 56 12.29 6.64 0.18
C PRO A 56 11.64 6.48 -1.20
N ASN A 57 12.12 5.52 -2.00
CA ASN A 57 11.62 5.24 -3.34
C ASN A 57 10.89 3.90 -3.42
N ALA A 58 10.30 3.46 -2.33
CA ALA A 58 9.52 2.24 -2.23
C ALA A 58 8.06 2.54 -1.89
N GLY A 59 7.21 1.55 -2.06
CA GLY A 59 5.81 1.65 -1.72
C GLY A 59 5.11 0.30 -1.80
N MET A 60 3.80 0.31 -1.60
CA MET A 60 2.95 -0.85 -1.78
C MET A 60 1.76 -0.49 -2.65
N VAL A 61 1.55 -1.28 -3.69
CA VAL A 61 0.40 -1.17 -4.60
C VAL A 61 -0.67 -2.16 -4.18
N PHE A 62 -1.88 -1.67 -3.98
CA PHE A 62 -3.06 -2.47 -3.70
C PHE A 62 -3.87 -2.59 -4.99
N LEU A 63 -4.08 -3.81 -5.46
CA LEU A 63 -4.84 -4.10 -6.67
C LEU A 63 -6.20 -4.71 -6.33
N PHE A 64 -7.21 -4.26 -7.04
CA PHE A 64 -8.57 -4.79 -6.95
C PHE A 64 -9.01 -5.26 -8.32
N ALA A 65 -9.64 -6.44 -8.39
CA ALA A 65 -10.11 -7.01 -9.64
C ALA A 65 -11.26 -6.21 -10.28
N ARG A 66 -11.97 -5.42 -9.48
CA ARG A 66 -13.12 -4.61 -9.88
C ARG A 66 -13.01 -3.21 -9.29
N PRO A 67 -13.71 -2.20 -9.82
CA PRO A 67 -13.83 -0.93 -9.15
C PRO A 67 -14.35 -1.13 -7.72
N THR A 68 -13.77 -0.42 -6.79
CA THR A 68 -14.07 -0.56 -5.37
C THR A 68 -14.21 0.80 -4.70
N ARG A 69 -14.87 0.82 -3.55
CA ARG A 69 -14.92 1.94 -2.62
C ARG A 69 -14.39 1.54 -1.25
N ALA A 70 -13.58 0.47 -1.18
CA ALA A 70 -12.98 0.00 0.04
C ALA A 70 -12.22 1.13 0.76
N GLN A 71 -12.39 1.19 2.07
CA GLN A 71 -11.70 2.14 2.93
C GLN A 71 -10.39 1.55 3.43
N PHE A 72 -9.44 2.42 3.75
CA PHE A 72 -8.17 2.06 4.36
C PHE A 72 -8.16 2.51 5.82
N TRP A 73 -7.39 1.83 6.62
CA TRP A 73 -7.08 2.22 7.98
C TRP A 73 -5.59 2.05 8.26
N MET A 74 -5.14 2.66 9.34
CA MET A 74 -3.74 2.61 9.77
C MET A 74 -3.54 1.74 11.01
N LYS A 75 -4.41 0.74 11.19
CA LYS A 75 -4.28 -0.26 12.27
C LYS A 75 -2.93 -0.95 12.16
N ASP A 76 -2.21 -1.03 13.28
CA ASP A 76 -0.88 -1.66 13.35
C ASP A 76 0.13 -1.15 12.31
N THR A 77 -0.12 -0.01 11.70
CA THR A 77 0.75 0.63 10.73
C THR A 77 1.52 1.74 11.44
N LEU A 78 2.80 1.49 11.68
CA LEU A 78 3.64 2.27 12.60
C LEU A 78 4.20 3.55 12.00
N ILE A 79 4.29 3.61 10.68
CA ILE A 79 4.87 4.74 9.95
C ILE A 79 3.77 5.56 9.26
N PRO A 80 3.90 6.90 9.27
CA PRO A 80 2.95 7.74 8.52
C PRO A 80 3.12 7.55 7.02
N LEU A 81 2.00 7.49 6.31
CA LEU A 81 1.94 7.20 4.88
C LEU A 81 1.15 8.27 4.12
N SER A 82 1.36 8.33 2.83
CA SER A 82 0.43 8.95 1.87
C SER A 82 -0.11 7.87 0.94
N ILE A 83 -1.38 7.98 0.57
CA ILE A 83 -2.05 7.04 -0.34
C ILE A 83 -2.59 7.79 -1.55
N ALA A 84 -2.33 7.24 -2.75
CA ALA A 84 -2.91 7.71 -3.99
C ALA A 84 -3.85 6.65 -4.55
N PHE A 85 -5.12 7.02 -4.75
CA PHE A 85 -6.13 6.17 -5.38
C PHE A 85 -6.16 6.44 -6.87
N TYR A 86 -6.18 5.40 -7.69
CA TYR A 86 -6.14 5.55 -9.14
C TYR A 86 -7.19 4.68 -9.84
N ASP A 87 -7.57 5.10 -11.04
CA ASP A 87 -8.53 4.41 -11.87
C ASP A 87 -7.90 3.29 -12.71
N ARG A 88 -8.71 2.63 -13.52
CA ARG A 88 -8.28 1.53 -14.40
C ARG A 88 -7.15 1.91 -15.35
N ARG A 89 -7.03 3.18 -15.71
CA ARG A 89 -5.98 3.70 -16.60
C ARG A 89 -4.73 4.16 -15.85
N GLY A 90 -4.71 4.01 -14.52
CA GLY A 90 -3.63 4.47 -13.68
C GLY A 90 -3.70 5.95 -13.35
N ARG A 91 -4.77 6.64 -13.72
CA ARG A 91 -4.93 8.05 -13.41
C ARG A 91 -5.21 8.25 -11.93
N ILE A 92 -4.39 9.05 -11.27
CA ILE A 92 -4.57 9.37 -9.85
C ILE A 92 -5.79 10.28 -9.69
N LEU A 93 -6.73 9.81 -8.86
CA LEU A 93 -8.01 10.46 -8.59
C LEU A 93 -7.96 11.29 -7.31
N ARG A 94 -7.23 10.80 -6.29
CA ARG A 94 -7.14 11.43 -4.99
C ARG A 94 -5.90 10.98 -4.24
N ILE A 95 -5.34 11.89 -3.46
CA ILE A 95 -4.22 11.62 -2.55
C ILE A 95 -4.63 12.04 -1.14
N LEU A 96 -4.37 11.19 -0.16
CA LEU A 96 -4.60 11.46 1.25
C LEU A 96 -3.33 11.19 2.05
N ASP A 97 -3.12 11.96 3.11
CA ASP A 97 -2.15 11.65 4.15
C ASP A 97 -2.80 10.83 5.25
N MET A 98 -2.07 9.84 5.77
CA MET A 98 -2.58 8.91 6.77
C MET A 98 -1.64 8.87 7.96
N ALA A 99 -2.17 9.14 9.14
CA ALA A 99 -1.43 9.05 10.41
C ALA A 99 -1.57 7.66 11.03
N PRO A 100 -0.52 7.14 11.72
CA PRO A 100 -0.63 5.91 12.49
C PRO A 100 -1.82 5.95 13.45
N CYS A 101 -2.51 4.81 13.59
CA CYS A 101 -3.61 4.67 14.53
C CYS A 101 -3.04 4.40 15.92
N ARG A 102 -3.30 5.30 16.88
CA ARG A 102 -2.76 5.21 18.24
C ARG A 102 -3.71 4.54 19.23
N ALA A 103 -5.01 4.49 18.89
CA ALA A 103 -6.04 3.91 19.74
C ALA A 103 -7.27 3.56 18.90
N ASP A 104 -7.95 2.47 19.26
CA ASP A 104 -9.21 2.10 18.64
C ASP A 104 -10.36 3.03 19.09
N PRO A 105 -11.32 3.32 18.21
CA PRO A 105 -11.39 2.86 16.82
C PRO A 105 -10.43 3.65 15.92
N CYS A 106 -9.79 2.94 14.98
CA CYS A 106 -8.94 3.60 14.00
C CYS A 106 -9.77 4.43 13.01
N ARG A 107 -9.24 5.60 12.66
CA ARG A 107 -9.78 6.41 11.58
C ARG A 107 -9.76 5.62 10.28
N VAL A 108 -10.83 5.73 9.49
CA VAL A 108 -10.90 5.20 8.14
C VAL A 108 -10.65 6.32 7.13
N TYR A 109 -9.98 5.96 6.03
CA TYR A 109 -9.64 6.87 4.94
C TYR A 109 -10.39 6.42 3.69
N ASP A 110 -11.19 7.30 3.16
CA ASP A 110 -12.09 7.05 2.03
C ASP A 110 -11.65 7.86 0.83
N ALA A 111 -11.57 7.21 -0.34
CA ALA A 111 -11.25 7.91 -1.59
C ALA A 111 -12.35 8.91 -2.00
N GLY A 112 -13.58 8.70 -1.55
CA GLY A 112 -14.74 9.51 -1.96
C GLY A 112 -15.21 9.23 -3.37
N VAL A 113 -14.53 8.36 -4.10
CA VAL A 113 -14.85 7.91 -5.47
C VAL A 113 -14.51 6.44 -5.61
N ALA A 114 -15.10 5.77 -6.59
CA ALA A 114 -14.69 4.41 -6.96
C ALA A 114 -13.29 4.47 -7.61
N TYR A 115 -12.47 3.45 -7.32
CA TYR A 115 -11.10 3.35 -7.81
C TYR A 115 -10.74 1.88 -8.11
N ARG A 116 -9.62 1.62 -8.77
CA ARG A 116 -9.16 0.27 -9.14
C ARG A 116 -7.92 -0.17 -8.38
N GLY A 117 -7.14 0.77 -7.91
CA GLY A 117 -5.95 0.49 -7.13
C GLY A 117 -5.53 1.68 -6.29
N ALA A 118 -4.58 1.42 -5.39
CA ALA A 118 -4.01 2.43 -4.53
C ALA A 118 -2.52 2.20 -4.37
N LEU A 119 -1.77 3.29 -4.18
CA LEU A 119 -0.33 3.26 -3.93
C LEU A 119 -0.05 3.98 -2.61
N GLU A 120 0.52 3.24 -1.66
CA GLU A 120 1.02 3.79 -0.40
C GLU A 120 2.51 4.04 -0.50
N VAL A 121 2.93 5.19 -0.01
CA VAL A 121 4.34 5.64 0.06
C VAL A 121 4.55 6.36 1.40
N ASN A 122 5.80 6.68 1.71
CA ASN A 122 6.10 7.54 2.86
C ASN A 122 5.31 8.85 2.76
N ARG A 123 4.82 9.32 3.90
CA ARG A 123 4.07 10.56 3.98
C ARG A 123 4.83 11.72 3.36
N GLY A 124 4.16 12.48 2.49
CA GLY A 124 4.71 13.64 1.82
C GLY A 124 5.53 13.34 0.58
N ALA A 125 5.80 12.07 0.26
CA ALA A 125 6.60 11.70 -0.90
C ALA A 125 5.98 12.16 -2.23
N PHE A 126 4.67 12.05 -2.39
CA PHE A 126 4.00 12.52 -3.61
C PHE A 126 4.23 14.01 -3.86
N VAL A 127 4.14 14.82 -2.81
CA VAL A 127 4.40 16.28 -2.91
C VAL A 127 5.84 16.53 -3.35
N ARG A 128 6.81 15.85 -2.74
CA ARG A 128 8.22 16.00 -3.09
C ARG A 128 8.51 15.61 -4.54
N TRP A 129 7.79 14.62 -5.07
CA TRP A 129 7.95 14.17 -6.45
C TRP A 129 7.12 14.96 -7.47
N GLY A 130 6.32 15.90 -7.02
CA GLY A 130 5.39 16.64 -7.86
C GLY A 130 4.21 15.81 -8.36
N VAL A 131 3.94 14.68 -7.73
CA VAL A 131 2.80 13.80 -8.06
C VAL A 131 1.53 14.41 -7.49
N ARG A 132 0.48 14.43 -8.30
CA ARG A 132 -0.79 15.07 -7.97
C ARG A 132 -1.95 14.35 -8.64
N ARG A 133 -3.16 14.75 -8.32
CA ARG A 133 -4.35 14.32 -9.05
C ARG A 133 -4.15 14.55 -10.55
N GLY A 134 -4.46 13.54 -11.35
CA GLY A 134 -4.24 13.54 -12.80
C GLY A 134 -2.90 12.96 -13.25
N SER A 135 -1.94 12.79 -12.36
CA SER A 135 -0.72 12.02 -12.66
C SER A 135 -1.08 10.58 -13.03
N ILE A 136 -0.25 9.92 -13.83
CA ILE A 136 -0.52 8.57 -14.32
C ILE A 136 0.47 7.58 -13.66
N MET A 137 -0.05 6.57 -13.00
CA MET A 137 0.72 5.47 -12.44
C MET A 137 0.63 4.25 -13.36
N ARG A 138 1.78 3.64 -13.64
CA ARG A 138 1.87 2.41 -14.41
C ARG A 138 2.65 1.37 -13.62
N LEU A 139 2.12 0.17 -13.56
CA LEU A 139 2.76 -0.95 -12.88
C LEU A 139 3.41 -1.86 -13.91
N ARG A 140 4.70 -2.15 -13.72
CA ARG A 140 5.46 -3.11 -14.51
C ARG A 140 5.86 -4.28 -13.60
N ARG A 141 5.37 -5.44 -13.96
CA ARG A 141 5.68 -6.69 -13.24
C ARG A 141 6.83 -7.43 -13.89
#